data_f69d867f685202a2cd34a625e34b0663
#
_entry.id   f69d867f685202a2cd34a625e34b0663
#
_cell.length_a   1.000
_cell.length_b   1.000
_cell.length_c   1.000
_cell.angle_alpha   90.00
_cell.angle_beta   90.00
_cell.angle_gamma   90.00
#
_symmetry.space_group_name_H-M   'P 1'
#
loop_
_entity.id
_entity.type
_entity.pdbx_description
1 polymer ?
#
loop_
_entity_poly.entity_id
_entity_poly.type
_entity_poly.pdbx_seq_one_letter_code
_entity_poly.pdbx_strand_id
1 'polypeptide(L)'
;MNRILTAFLVITWLGTAHAVELLNVSYDPTRELWRQLNERFIAAYAKSPGGQLTIKQSHGGSSAQARAVIDGLEADVVTLALEPDTDAIRKAGLIADGWQKQLPNGSVPYTSTIVFVVRKGNPKGIKDWPDLVKPGTQVITPSPKTSGNGKLSFLAAWGSVVSRGGSEADALEYVTKLYKQVPVLDSGARGSTTTFAQKKLGDVHLTWENEARLEVQEAGGELEIVNPPTSILATPPVAVVDANAKRHGTEAAAKAYLEYLYTDDGQEIIAKNFYRPVKPEVLARHKADFPDVKLFPMTTVAKDWNDAFAKFFGEGKVFDSIYKP
;
A
#
# COMPACT_ATOMS: atom_id res chain seq x y z
N MET A 1 -75.96 5.64 -28.39
CA MET A 1 -75.20 5.15 -27.24
C MET A 1 -73.72 5.03 -27.64
N ASN A 2 -72.93 6.12 -27.43
CA ASN A 2 -71.47 6.14 -27.75
C ASN A 2 -70.67 5.73 -26.50
N ARG A 3 -69.95 4.62 -26.60
CA ARG A 3 -68.98 4.20 -25.60
C ARG A 3 -67.65 4.78 -25.96
N ILE A 4 -67.20 5.75 -25.18
CA ILE A 4 -65.83 6.32 -25.21
C ILE A 4 -64.89 5.33 -24.50
N LEU A 5 -63.98 4.71 -25.23
CA LEU A 5 -62.88 3.88 -24.69
C LEU A 5 -61.76 4.84 -24.31
N THR A 6 -61.51 5.01 -23.01
CA THR A 6 -60.37 5.75 -22.48
C THR A 6 -59.19 4.80 -22.43
N ALA A 7 -58.23 4.95 -23.33
CA ALA A 7 -56.98 4.21 -23.29
C ALA A 7 -56.05 4.88 -22.23
N PHE A 8 -55.69 4.15 -21.19
CA PHE A 8 -54.64 4.54 -20.24
C PHE A 8 -53.27 4.25 -20.85
N LEU A 9 -52.54 5.31 -21.16
CA LEU A 9 -51.13 5.21 -21.61
C LEU A 9 -50.26 5.02 -20.34
N VAL A 10 -49.78 3.81 -20.09
CA VAL A 10 -48.80 3.52 -19.05
C VAL A 10 -47.43 3.94 -19.60
N ILE A 11 -46.95 5.10 -19.23
CA ILE A 11 -45.58 5.54 -19.53
C ILE A 11 -44.66 4.83 -18.54
N THR A 12 -44.02 3.74 -18.99
CA THR A 12 -42.91 3.12 -18.25
C THR A 12 -41.70 4.01 -18.40
N TRP A 13 -41.34 4.70 -17.33
CA TRP A 13 -40.03 5.35 -17.19
C TRP A 13 -38.96 4.25 -17.15
N LEU A 14 -38.33 3.98 -18.28
CA LEU A 14 -37.04 3.30 -18.33
C LEU A 14 -35.99 4.31 -17.85
N GLY A 15 -35.73 4.33 -16.55
CA GLY A 15 -34.60 5.05 -16.02
C GLY A 15 -33.33 4.51 -16.67
N THR A 16 -32.63 5.33 -17.44
CA THR A 16 -31.30 5.01 -17.93
C THR A 16 -30.42 4.87 -16.67
N ALA A 17 -30.07 3.64 -16.33
CA ALA A 17 -29.08 3.38 -15.29
C ALA A 17 -27.77 4.00 -15.77
N HIS A 18 -27.43 5.15 -15.25
CA HIS A 18 -26.09 5.72 -15.46
C HIS A 18 -25.07 4.77 -14.83
N ALA A 19 -24.07 4.36 -15.63
CA ALA A 19 -22.96 3.57 -15.11
C ALA A 19 -22.26 4.39 -13.99
N VAL A 20 -22.15 3.82 -12.80
CA VAL A 20 -21.41 4.43 -11.70
C VAL A 20 -19.93 4.36 -12.04
N GLU A 21 -19.22 5.49 -11.86
CA GLU A 21 -17.76 5.53 -12.03
C GLU A 21 -17.10 5.83 -10.70
N LEU A 22 -16.14 5.00 -10.29
CA LEU A 22 -15.30 5.20 -9.11
C LEU A 22 -13.87 5.51 -9.53
N LEU A 23 -13.22 6.42 -8.81
CA LEU A 23 -11.77 6.60 -8.86
C LEU A 23 -11.13 6.07 -7.57
N ASN A 24 -10.32 5.00 -7.71
CA ASN A 24 -9.46 4.49 -6.65
C ASN A 24 -8.06 5.08 -6.77
N VAL A 25 -7.63 5.83 -5.76
CA VAL A 25 -6.27 6.38 -5.66
C VAL A 25 -5.44 5.52 -4.71
N SER A 26 -4.40 4.88 -5.24
CA SER A 26 -3.63 3.84 -4.57
C SER A 26 -2.12 4.08 -4.64
N TYR A 27 -1.36 3.31 -3.86
CA TYR A 27 0.09 3.32 -3.93
C TYR A 27 0.64 2.29 -4.94
N ASP A 28 1.86 2.52 -5.45
CA ASP A 28 2.45 1.79 -6.59
C ASP A 28 2.39 0.26 -6.52
N PRO A 29 2.75 -0.41 -5.41
CA PRO A 29 2.82 -1.87 -5.33
C PRO A 29 1.50 -2.61 -5.57
N THR A 30 0.38 -1.94 -5.57
CA THR A 30 -0.95 -2.56 -5.62
C THR A 30 -1.57 -2.65 -7.02
N ARG A 31 -0.86 -2.26 -8.08
CA ARG A 31 -1.41 -2.21 -9.45
C ARG A 31 -2.03 -3.53 -9.89
N GLU A 32 -1.33 -4.62 -9.71
CA GLU A 32 -1.72 -5.96 -10.10
C GLU A 32 -2.88 -6.48 -9.23
N LEU A 33 -2.83 -6.22 -7.92
CA LEU A 33 -3.89 -6.53 -6.97
C LEU A 33 -5.21 -5.84 -7.38
N TRP A 34 -5.17 -4.52 -7.57
CA TRP A 34 -6.38 -3.77 -7.88
C TRP A 34 -6.96 -4.13 -9.24
N ARG A 35 -6.15 -4.46 -10.23
CA ARG A 35 -6.65 -4.95 -11.52
C ARG A 35 -7.51 -6.20 -11.34
N GLN A 36 -7.04 -7.18 -10.57
CA GLN A 36 -7.78 -8.43 -10.33
C GLN A 36 -9.01 -8.22 -9.43
N LEU A 37 -8.88 -7.41 -8.37
CA LEU A 37 -10.01 -7.07 -7.49
C LEU A 37 -11.12 -6.35 -8.27
N ASN A 38 -10.76 -5.40 -9.13
CA ASN A 38 -11.72 -4.65 -9.92
C ASN A 38 -12.50 -5.53 -10.91
N GLU A 39 -11.80 -6.41 -11.63
CA GLU A 39 -12.46 -7.36 -12.56
C GLU A 39 -13.51 -8.19 -11.82
N ARG A 40 -13.17 -8.72 -10.65
CA ARG A 40 -14.08 -9.56 -9.85
C ARG A 40 -15.19 -8.75 -9.20
N PHE A 41 -14.86 -7.60 -8.62
CA PHE A 41 -15.88 -6.75 -8.00
C PHE A 41 -16.88 -6.20 -9.01
N ILE A 42 -16.46 -5.72 -10.18
CA ILE A 42 -17.34 -5.23 -11.25
C ILE A 42 -18.32 -6.34 -11.67
N ALA A 43 -17.83 -7.57 -11.86
CA ALA A 43 -18.69 -8.71 -12.21
C ALA A 43 -19.68 -9.08 -11.09
N ALA A 44 -19.30 -8.94 -9.83
CA ALA A 44 -20.18 -9.16 -8.68
C ALA A 44 -21.21 -8.02 -8.54
N TYR A 45 -20.77 -6.78 -8.68
CA TYR A 45 -21.61 -5.59 -8.55
C TYR A 45 -22.67 -5.49 -9.65
N ALA A 46 -22.38 -5.93 -10.86
CA ALA A 46 -23.34 -5.98 -11.97
C ALA A 46 -24.58 -6.85 -11.67
N LYS A 47 -24.49 -7.77 -10.70
CA LYS A 47 -25.61 -8.62 -10.25
C LYS A 47 -26.44 -7.97 -9.14
N SER A 48 -25.98 -6.83 -8.61
CA SER A 48 -26.68 -6.07 -7.58
C SER A 48 -27.61 -5.03 -8.18
N PRO A 49 -28.53 -4.44 -7.39
CA PRO A 49 -29.38 -3.33 -7.84
C PRO A 49 -28.58 -2.09 -8.28
N GLY A 50 -27.29 -2.00 -7.96
CA GLY A 50 -26.40 -0.88 -8.33
C GLY A 50 -26.05 -0.81 -9.81
N GLY A 51 -26.25 -1.89 -10.57
CA GLY A 51 -26.09 -1.88 -12.02
C GLY A 51 -24.64 -1.87 -12.53
N GLN A 52 -24.37 -1.13 -13.60
CA GLN A 52 -23.05 -1.07 -14.23
C GLN A 52 -22.09 -0.17 -13.44
N LEU A 53 -20.85 -0.63 -13.28
CA LEU A 53 -19.77 0.07 -12.58
C LEU A 53 -18.51 0.11 -13.43
N THR A 54 -17.84 1.26 -13.45
CA THR A 54 -16.48 1.43 -13.97
C THR A 54 -15.57 1.87 -12.84
N ILE A 55 -14.37 1.32 -12.76
CA ILE A 55 -13.38 1.72 -11.74
C ILE A 55 -12.12 2.21 -12.44
N LYS A 56 -11.84 3.50 -12.28
CA LYS A 56 -10.58 4.13 -12.68
C LYS A 56 -9.55 4.03 -11.55
N GLN A 57 -8.28 4.07 -11.90
CA GLN A 57 -7.20 3.97 -10.94
C GLN A 57 -6.13 5.03 -11.17
N SER A 58 -5.59 5.56 -10.06
CA SER A 58 -4.37 6.35 -10.04
C SER A 58 -3.37 5.67 -9.09
N HIS A 59 -2.14 5.49 -9.54
CA HIS A 59 -1.08 4.85 -8.77
C HIS A 59 0.18 5.72 -8.73
N GLY A 60 0.83 5.78 -7.56
CA GLY A 60 2.06 6.54 -7.34
C GLY A 60 2.62 6.33 -5.95
N GLY A 61 3.60 7.13 -5.55
CA GLY A 61 4.06 7.15 -4.16
C GLY A 61 2.92 7.55 -3.22
N SER A 62 2.71 6.81 -2.12
CA SER A 62 1.56 6.97 -1.22
C SER A 62 1.32 8.42 -0.77
N SER A 63 2.37 9.11 -0.30
CA SER A 63 2.24 10.49 0.15
C SER A 63 2.02 11.48 -1.01
N ALA A 64 2.53 11.18 -2.21
CA ALA A 64 2.26 11.97 -3.40
C ALA A 64 0.80 11.84 -3.83
N GLN A 65 0.24 10.63 -3.75
CA GLN A 65 -1.17 10.35 -4.03
C GLN A 65 -2.09 11.03 -3.01
N ALA A 66 -1.76 10.98 -1.71
CA ALA A 66 -2.51 11.71 -0.69
C ALA A 66 -2.55 13.22 -0.98
N ARG A 67 -1.39 13.80 -1.34
CA ARG A 67 -1.31 15.21 -1.73
C ARG A 67 -2.16 15.51 -2.97
N ALA A 68 -2.09 14.67 -4.00
CA ALA A 68 -2.90 14.85 -5.21
C ALA A 68 -4.40 14.90 -4.90
N VAL A 69 -4.90 14.06 -3.97
CA VAL A 69 -6.31 14.10 -3.54
C VAL A 69 -6.62 15.39 -2.78
N ILE A 70 -5.73 15.84 -1.90
CA ILE A 70 -5.90 17.11 -1.17
C ILE A 70 -5.89 18.30 -2.14
N ASP A 71 -5.08 18.25 -3.18
CA ASP A 71 -4.94 19.28 -4.21
C ASP A 71 -6.03 19.22 -5.29
N GLY A 72 -7.02 18.30 -5.16
CA GLY A 72 -8.20 18.28 -6.01
C GLY A 72 -8.35 17.07 -6.94
N LEU A 73 -7.54 16.00 -6.83
CA LEU A 73 -7.82 14.74 -7.52
C LEU A 73 -9.06 14.10 -6.89
N GLU A 74 -10.12 13.99 -7.65
CA GLU A 74 -11.46 13.63 -7.19
C GLU A 74 -11.63 12.12 -6.95
N ALA A 75 -10.81 11.56 -6.04
CA ALA A 75 -10.91 10.16 -5.64
C ALA A 75 -12.22 9.87 -4.89
N ASP A 76 -12.87 8.76 -5.19
CA ASP A 76 -14.00 8.22 -4.40
C ASP A 76 -13.50 7.36 -3.23
N VAL A 77 -12.40 6.63 -3.45
CA VAL A 77 -11.73 5.84 -2.42
C VAL A 77 -10.22 6.03 -2.48
N VAL A 78 -9.58 5.92 -1.33
CA VAL A 78 -8.14 5.87 -1.20
C VAL A 78 -7.71 4.56 -0.56
N THR A 79 -6.62 3.99 -1.09
CA THR A 79 -6.06 2.71 -0.68
C THR A 79 -4.55 2.88 -0.59
N LEU A 80 -4.12 3.63 0.43
CA LEU A 80 -2.75 4.12 0.58
C LEU A 80 -1.88 3.20 1.44
N ALA A 81 -0.56 3.39 1.38
CA ALA A 81 0.37 2.55 2.09
C ALA A 81 0.36 2.74 3.61
N LEU A 82 0.01 3.94 4.08
CA LEU A 82 0.20 4.35 5.46
C LEU A 82 -1.00 5.12 5.99
N GLU A 83 -1.34 4.88 7.25
CA GLU A 83 -2.40 5.60 7.97
C GLU A 83 -2.24 7.14 7.91
N PRO A 84 -1.05 7.74 8.13
CA PRO A 84 -0.92 9.20 8.10
C PRO A 84 -1.16 9.82 6.73
N ASP A 85 -0.94 9.10 5.65
CA ASP A 85 -1.28 9.59 4.31
C ASP A 85 -2.81 9.69 4.14
N THR A 86 -3.57 8.71 4.64
CA THR A 86 -5.04 8.73 4.68
C THR A 86 -5.55 9.79 5.67
N ASP A 87 -4.92 9.90 6.85
CA ASP A 87 -5.29 10.89 7.86
C ASP A 87 -5.02 12.34 7.42
N ALA A 88 -4.04 12.57 6.55
CA ALA A 88 -3.82 13.89 5.95
C ALA A 88 -5.02 14.32 5.09
N ILE A 89 -5.63 13.40 4.34
CA ILE A 89 -6.85 13.66 3.55
C ILE A 89 -8.04 13.92 4.48
N ARG A 90 -8.14 13.19 5.61
CA ARG A 90 -9.14 13.47 6.65
C ARG A 90 -8.95 14.87 7.25
N LYS A 91 -7.72 15.26 7.59
CA LYS A 91 -7.41 16.59 8.12
C LYS A 91 -7.75 17.72 7.14
N ALA A 92 -7.72 17.43 5.83
CA ALA A 92 -8.20 18.34 4.79
C ALA A 92 -9.74 18.37 4.65
N GLY A 93 -10.49 17.61 5.47
CA GLY A 93 -11.96 17.61 5.49
C GLY A 93 -12.60 16.75 4.39
N LEU A 94 -11.84 15.91 3.70
CA LEU A 94 -12.34 15.09 2.58
C LEU A 94 -12.78 13.69 3.02
N ILE A 95 -12.23 13.17 4.12
CA ILE A 95 -12.62 11.88 4.74
C ILE A 95 -13.24 12.17 6.10
N ALA A 96 -14.28 11.46 6.46
CA ALA A 96 -14.98 11.61 7.73
C ALA A 96 -14.11 11.19 8.94
N ASP A 97 -14.36 11.81 10.09
CA ASP A 97 -13.75 11.39 11.35
C ASP A 97 -14.18 9.95 11.71
N GLY A 98 -13.27 9.19 12.30
CA GLY A 98 -13.52 7.81 12.67
C GLY A 98 -13.51 6.82 11.50
N TRP A 99 -12.97 7.18 10.36
CA TRP A 99 -12.84 6.34 9.16
C TRP A 99 -12.21 4.96 9.45
N GLN A 100 -11.30 4.87 10.43
CA GLN A 100 -10.69 3.59 10.83
C GLN A 100 -11.70 2.57 11.38
N LYS A 101 -12.88 3.03 11.81
CA LYS A 101 -13.96 2.19 12.37
C LYS A 101 -15.04 1.81 11.35
N GLN A 102 -14.93 2.31 10.12
CA GLN A 102 -15.95 2.09 9.08
C GLN A 102 -15.89 0.68 8.47
N LEU A 103 -14.71 0.05 8.52
CA LEU A 103 -14.46 -1.27 7.96
C LEU A 103 -13.77 -2.18 9.00
N PRO A 104 -13.81 -3.51 8.83
CA PRO A 104 -13.16 -4.44 9.75
C PRO A 104 -11.66 -4.17 9.91
N ASN A 105 -11.09 -4.64 11.02
CA ASN A 105 -9.65 -4.61 11.31
C ASN A 105 -9.03 -3.20 11.21
N GLY A 106 -9.76 -2.17 11.64
CA GLY A 106 -9.26 -0.79 11.57
C GLY A 106 -9.17 -0.25 10.14
N SER A 107 -10.04 -0.71 9.25
CA SER A 107 -10.01 -0.40 7.80
C SER A 107 -8.74 -0.89 7.10
N VAL A 108 -8.13 -1.98 7.60
CA VAL A 108 -6.93 -2.63 7.04
C VAL A 108 -7.32 -3.99 6.47
N PRO A 109 -7.43 -4.14 5.13
CA PRO A 109 -7.87 -5.38 4.50
C PRO A 109 -6.77 -6.44 4.33
N TYR A 110 -5.51 -6.06 4.42
CA TYR A 110 -4.35 -6.94 4.31
C TYR A 110 -3.15 -6.32 5.02
N THR A 111 -2.14 -7.14 5.27
CA THR A 111 -0.85 -6.69 5.80
C THR A 111 0.29 -7.09 4.87
N SER A 112 1.47 -6.54 5.08
CA SER A 112 2.69 -6.86 4.37
C SER A 112 3.91 -6.55 5.24
N THR A 113 5.10 -6.66 4.68
CA THR A 113 6.35 -6.31 5.36
C THR A 113 7.41 -5.88 4.36
N ILE A 114 8.56 -5.44 4.86
CA ILE A 114 9.75 -5.16 4.05
C ILE A 114 10.66 -6.38 4.05
N VAL A 115 11.05 -6.80 2.87
CA VAL A 115 12.02 -7.87 2.61
C VAL A 115 13.16 -7.35 1.74
N PHE A 116 14.16 -8.18 1.49
CA PHE A 116 15.30 -7.87 0.64
C PHE A 116 15.20 -8.66 -0.66
N VAL A 117 15.52 -8.02 -1.77
CA VAL A 117 15.80 -8.69 -3.03
C VAL A 117 17.28 -8.55 -3.32
N VAL A 118 17.94 -9.66 -3.63
CA VAL A 118 19.38 -9.71 -3.90
C VAL A 118 19.66 -10.34 -5.25
N ARG A 119 20.87 -10.16 -5.76
CA ARG A 119 21.33 -10.82 -6.97
C ARG A 119 21.39 -12.34 -6.76
N LYS A 120 21.23 -13.12 -7.84
CA LYS A 120 21.29 -14.58 -7.82
C LYS A 120 22.54 -15.09 -7.10
N GLY A 121 22.35 -16.08 -6.23
CA GLY A 121 23.42 -16.65 -5.42
C GLY A 121 23.91 -15.76 -4.30
N ASN A 122 23.26 -14.62 -4.07
CA ASN A 122 23.51 -13.70 -2.96
C ASN A 122 25.01 -13.40 -2.75
N PRO A 123 25.70 -12.82 -3.72
CA PRO A 123 27.18 -12.68 -3.70
C PRO A 123 27.71 -11.84 -2.54
N LYS A 124 26.88 -10.98 -1.93
CA LYS A 124 27.23 -10.20 -0.73
C LYS A 124 26.92 -10.91 0.59
N GLY A 125 26.31 -12.11 0.54
CA GLY A 125 25.95 -12.88 1.72
C GLY A 125 24.96 -12.15 2.64
N ILE A 126 24.03 -11.39 2.07
CA ILE A 126 22.99 -10.63 2.80
C ILE A 126 22.00 -11.63 3.42
N LYS A 127 21.83 -11.60 4.74
CA LYS A 127 20.88 -12.44 5.47
C LYS A 127 20.02 -11.65 6.45
N ASP A 128 20.54 -10.53 6.93
CA ASP A 128 19.90 -9.72 7.96
C ASP A 128 20.29 -8.25 7.82
N TRP A 129 19.61 -7.38 8.54
CA TRP A 129 19.80 -5.93 8.56
C TRP A 129 21.27 -5.48 8.75
N PRO A 130 22.06 -6.06 9.68
CA PRO A 130 23.47 -5.67 9.84
C PRO A 130 24.32 -5.88 8.57
N ASP A 131 23.93 -6.78 7.68
CA ASP A 131 24.69 -7.04 6.46
C ASP A 131 24.58 -5.87 5.45
N LEU A 132 23.52 -5.05 5.55
CA LEU A 132 23.28 -3.92 4.65
C LEU A 132 24.26 -2.77 4.82
N VAL A 133 24.95 -2.70 5.96
CA VAL A 133 25.93 -1.65 6.27
C VAL A 133 27.37 -2.13 6.15
N LYS A 134 27.59 -3.34 5.65
CA LYS A 134 28.95 -3.83 5.34
C LYS A 134 29.59 -2.96 4.25
N PRO A 135 30.90 -2.67 4.33
CA PRO A 135 31.58 -1.86 3.33
C PRO A 135 31.38 -2.41 1.90
N GLY A 136 31.06 -1.50 0.97
CA GLY A 136 30.86 -1.85 -0.45
C GLY A 136 29.52 -2.53 -0.77
N THR A 137 28.56 -2.56 0.16
CA THR A 137 27.18 -2.93 -0.15
C THR A 137 26.43 -1.70 -0.66
N GLN A 138 25.75 -1.83 -1.80
CA GLN A 138 24.87 -0.78 -2.33
C GLN A 138 23.42 -1.16 -2.13
N VAL A 139 22.67 -0.31 -1.45
CA VAL A 139 21.26 -0.51 -1.10
C VAL A 139 20.37 0.35 -1.98
N ILE A 140 19.35 -0.24 -2.59
CA ILE A 140 18.31 0.46 -3.33
C ILE A 140 17.04 0.50 -2.46
N THR A 141 16.48 1.70 -2.33
CA THR A 141 15.21 1.96 -1.63
C THR A 141 14.66 3.30 -2.11
N PRO A 142 13.33 3.48 -2.15
CA PRO A 142 12.76 4.77 -2.54
C PRO A 142 12.86 5.81 -1.42
N SER A 143 12.61 7.07 -1.78
CA SER A 143 12.65 8.19 -0.84
C SER A 143 11.58 8.10 0.24
N PRO A 144 11.92 8.20 1.52
CA PRO A 144 10.95 8.32 2.62
C PRO A 144 10.11 9.62 2.57
N LYS A 145 10.51 10.61 1.78
CA LYS A 145 9.73 11.85 1.63
C LYS A 145 8.49 11.67 0.77
N THR A 146 8.51 10.75 -0.20
CA THR A 146 7.46 10.59 -1.21
C THR A 146 6.81 9.22 -1.22
N SER A 147 7.51 8.20 -0.72
CA SER A 147 7.13 6.79 -0.82
C SER A 147 6.78 6.17 0.54
N GLY A 148 5.65 5.48 0.61
CA GLY A 148 5.30 4.63 1.75
C GLY A 148 6.30 3.48 1.94
N ASN A 149 6.81 2.88 0.84
CA ASN A 149 7.90 1.90 0.91
C ASN A 149 9.14 2.52 1.56
N GLY A 150 9.56 3.69 1.11
CA GLY A 150 10.72 4.38 1.69
C GLY A 150 10.57 4.64 3.18
N LYS A 151 9.39 5.09 3.63
CA LYS A 151 9.12 5.28 5.07
C LYS A 151 9.18 3.95 5.83
N LEU A 152 8.55 2.91 5.33
CA LEU A 152 8.56 1.59 5.99
C LEU A 152 9.95 0.95 5.97
N SER A 153 10.71 1.07 4.89
CA SER A 153 12.11 0.60 4.84
C SER A 153 12.99 1.31 5.88
N PHE A 154 12.82 2.63 6.05
CA PHE A 154 13.50 3.38 7.10
C PHE A 154 13.10 2.91 8.49
N LEU A 155 11.79 2.80 8.75
CA LEU A 155 11.27 2.36 10.06
C LEU A 155 11.61 0.88 10.35
N ALA A 156 11.67 0.03 9.33
CA ALA A 156 12.12 -1.36 9.46
C ALA A 156 13.60 -1.43 9.84
N ALA A 157 14.43 -0.62 9.19
CA ALA A 157 15.85 -0.50 9.52
C ALA A 157 16.08 -0.02 10.95
N TRP A 158 15.42 1.06 11.35
CA TRP A 158 15.47 1.58 12.73
C TRP A 158 14.96 0.55 13.73
N GLY A 159 13.78 0.00 13.47
CA GLY A 159 13.13 -0.99 14.32
C GLY A 159 13.90 -2.30 14.44
N SER A 160 14.68 -2.67 13.43
CA SER A 160 15.54 -3.84 13.48
C SER A 160 16.60 -3.75 14.61
N VAL A 161 17.02 -2.54 14.96
CA VAL A 161 17.97 -2.27 16.07
C VAL A 161 17.23 -2.26 17.40
N VAL A 162 16.19 -1.41 17.53
CA VAL A 162 15.52 -1.23 18.82
C VAL A 162 14.72 -2.47 19.26
N SER A 163 14.14 -3.23 18.33
CA SER A 163 13.41 -4.47 18.66
C SER A 163 14.32 -5.59 19.17
N ARG A 164 15.64 -5.45 19.01
CA ARG A 164 16.67 -6.37 19.51
C ARG A 164 17.36 -5.83 20.78
N GLY A 165 16.86 -4.76 21.36
CA GLY A 165 17.40 -4.15 22.59
C GLY A 165 18.46 -3.08 22.38
N GLY A 166 18.75 -2.69 21.13
CA GLY A 166 19.60 -1.54 20.83
C GLY A 166 18.95 -0.22 21.21
N SER A 167 19.76 0.78 21.50
CA SER A 167 19.30 2.13 21.82
C SER A 167 18.86 2.91 20.58
N GLU A 168 18.18 4.04 20.78
CA GLU A 168 17.88 4.98 19.68
C GLU A 168 19.16 5.59 19.07
N ALA A 169 20.22 5.76 19.84
CA ALA A 169 21.51 6.20 19.32
C ALA A 169 22.14 5.16 18.39
N ASP A 170 22.06 3.87 18.76
CA ASP A 170 22.52 2.77 17.90
C ASP A 170 21.70 2.70 16.61
N ALA A 171 20.37 2.90 16.71
CA ALA A 171 19.50 2.92 15.55
C ALA A 171 19.80 4.10 14.62
N LEU A 172 20.06 5.30 15.16
CA LEU A 172 20.48 6.47 14.39
C LEU A 172 21.81 6.23 13.66
N GLU A 173 22.78 5.67 14.36
CA GLU A 173 24.08 5.32 13.77
C GLU A 173 23.90 4.31 12.64
N TYR A 174 23.08 3.28 12.87
CA TYR A 174 22.79 2.24 11.89
C TYR A 174 22.12 2.81 10.60
N VAL A 175 21.03 3.57 10.75
CA VAL A 175 20.35 4.14 9.56
C VAL A 175 21.23 5.17 8.85
N THR A 176 22.09 5.90 9.58
CA THR A 176 23.07 6.81 8.98
C THR A 176 24.05 6.04 8.09
N LYS A 177 24.57 4.89 8.56
CA LYS A 177 25.43 4.01 7.76
C LYS A 177 24.68 3.43 6.57
N LEU A 178 23.43 2.99 6.77
CA LEU A 178 22.59 2.43 5.72
C LEU A 178 22.36 3.42 4.57
N TYR A 179 21.94 4.64 4.89
CA TYR A 179 21.64 5.64 3.84
C TYR A 179 22.90 6.19 3.14
N LYS A 180 24.08 6.05 3.73
CA LYS A 180 25.36 6.27 3.03
C LYS A 180 25.63 5.22 1.95
N GLN A 181 25.01 4.05 2.01
CA GLN A 181 25.09 2.98 1.02
C GLN A 181 24.01 3.09 -0.07
N VAL A 182 23.14 4.10 0.00
CA VAL A 182 22.03 4.32 -0.95
C VAL A 182 22.48 5.32 -2.01
N PRO A 183 22.81 4.87 -3.24
CA PRO A 183 23.35 5.75 -4.29
C PRO A 183 22.27 6.61 -4.95
N VAL A 184 20.99 6.20 -4.88
CA VAL A 184 19.86 6.91 -5.50
C VAL A 184 18.58 6.65 -4.70
N LEU A 185 17.74 7.68 -4.59
CA LEU A 185 16.41 7.61 -4.01
C LEU A 185 15.36 7.86 -5.09
N ASP A 186 14.71 6.81 -5.53
CA ASP A 186 13.57 6.91 -6.45
C ASP A 186 12.34 7.48 -5.73
N SER A 187 11.40 8.07 -6.48
CA SER A 187 10.20 8.69 -5.91
C SER A 187 9.17 7.70 -5.36
N GLY A 188 9.20 6.44 -5.79
CA GLY A 188 8.27 5.39 -5.39
C GLY A 188 8.86 3.99 -5.53
N ALA A 189 8.15 2.98 -5.01
CA ALA A 189 8.59 1.59 -4.99
C ALA A 189 8.91 1.06 -6.40
N ARG A 190 8.02 1.30 -7.38
CA ARG A 190 8.21 0.82 -8.75
C ARG A 190 9.43 1.45 -9.44
N GLY A 191 9.77 2.71 -9.09
CA GLY A 191 11.03 3.35 -9.53
C GLY A 191 12.25 2.59 -9.03
N SER A 192 12.26 2.21 -7.75
CA SER A 192 13.36 1.44 -7.15
C SER A 192 13.46 0.03 -7.73
N THR A 193 12.33 -0.65 -8.00
CA THR A 193 12.32 -1.92 -8.74
C THR A 193 12.98 -1.76 -10.12
N THR A 194 12.62 -0.71 -10.87
CA THR A 194 13.26 -0.42 -12.18
C THR A 194 14.76 -0.17 -12.03
N THR A 195 15.16 0.62 -11.03
CA THR A 195 16.57 0.92 -10.77
C THR A 195 17.35 -0.34 -10.41
N PHE A 196 16.81 -1.19 -9.55
CA PHE A 196 17.47 -2.43 -9.14
C PHE A 196 17.39 -3.50 -10.23
N ALA A 197 16.20 -3.94 -10.65
CA ALA A 197 16.04 -5.10 -11.51
C ALA A 197 16.45 -4.81 -12.97
N GLN A 198 16.01 -3.68 -13.55
CA GLN A 198 16.21 -3.39 -14.97
C GLN A 198 17.53 -2.65 -15.25
N LYS A 199 17.86 -1.60 -14.45
CA LYS A 199 19.14 -0.88 -14.61
C LYS A 199 20.31 -1.59 -13.95
N LYS A 200 20.05 -2.68 -13.20
CA LYS A 200 21.05 -3.52 -12.53
C LYS A 200 21.95 -2.75 -11.55
N LEU A 201 21.43 -1.69 -10.93
CA LEU A 201 22.12 -0.93 -9.90
C LEU A 201 21.90 -1.55 -8.51
N GLY A 202 22.92 -1.47 -7.65
CA GLY A 202 22.86 -1.97 -6.26
C GLY A 202 23.00 -3.47 -6.10
N ASP A 203 23.27 -3.87 -4.88
CA ASP A 203 23.45 -5.26 -4.44
C ASP A 203 22.20 -5.83 -3.79
N VAL A 204 21.41 -4.97 -3.14
CA VAL A 204 20.20 -5.32 -2.40
C VAL A 204 19.13 -4.24 -2.56
N HIS A 205 17.87 -4.67 -2.73
CA HIS A 205 16.70 -3.80 -2.80
C HIS A 205 15.80 -4.04 -1.61
N LEU A 206 15.45 -2.97 -0.89
CA LEU A 206 14.48 -3.00 0.21
C LEU A 206 13.09 -2.72 -0.35
N THR A 207 12.22 -3.72 -0.34
CA THR A 207 10.92 -3.58 -0.96
C THR A 207 9.83 -4.36 -0.21
N TRP A 208 8.58 -4.13 -0.60
CA TRP A 208 7.42 -4.89 -0.09
C TRP A 208 7.51 -6.36 -0.46
N GLU A 209 6.97 -7.24 0.41
CA GLU A 209 6.97 -8.68 0.19
C GLU A 209 6.32 -9.08 -1.15
N ASN A 210 5.20 -8.45 -1.52
CA ASN A 210 4.54 -8.67 -2.81
C ASN A 210 5.36 -8.17 -4.01
N GLU A 211 5.98 -6.99 -3.90
CA GLU A 211 6.87 -6.47 -4.95
C GLU A 211 8.09 -7.37 -5.16
N ALA A 212 8.69 -7.86 -4.08
CA ALA A 212 9.80 -8.80 -4.16
C ALA A 212 9.44 -10.06 -4.95
N ARG A 213 8.24 -10.61 -4.73
CA ARG A 213 7.74 -11.78 -5.46
C ARG A 213 7.60 -11.49 -6.95
N LEU A 214 6.96 -10.36 -7.28
CA LEU A 214 6.79 -9.94 -8.66
C LEU A 214 8.14 -9.67 -9.34
N GLU A 215 9.02 -8.94 -8.67
CA GLU A 215 10.35 -8.59 -9.16
C GLU A 215 11.21 -9.82 -9.48
N VAL A 216 11.23 -10.82 -8.59
CA VAL A 216 11.95 -12.09 -8.80
C VAL A 216 11.33 -12.91 -9.92
N GLN A 217 10.00 -12.93 -10.02
CA GLN A 217 9.29 -13.63 -11.09
C GLN A 217 9.62 -13.03 -12.47
N GLU A 218 9.59 -11.69 -12.58
CA GLU A 218 9.90 -10.96 -13.81
C GLU A 218 11.39 -11.05 -14.20
N ALA A 219 12.29 -11.17 -13.22
CA ALA A 219 13.73 -11.27 -13.44
C ALA A 219 14.20 -12.64 -13.96
N GLY A 220 13.30 -13.62 -14.12
CA GLY A 220 13.63 -14.91 -14.76
C GLY A 220 14.78 -15.68 -14.09
N GLY A 221 14.93 -15.57 -12.77
CA GLY A 221 15.95 -16.27 -12.00
C GLY A 221 17.28 -15.53 -11.81
N GLU A 222 17.33 -14.22 -12.14
CA GLU A 222 18.50 -13.38 -11.86
C GLU A 222 18.49 -12.80 -10.43
N LEU A 223 17.37 -12.89 -9.73
CA LEU A 223 17.15 -12.31 -8.41
C LEU A 223 16.61 -13.35 -7.42
N GLU A 224 16.83 -13.12 -6.13
CA GLU A 224 16.40 -13.97 -5.02
C GLU A 224 15.85 -13.11 -3.88
N ILE A 225 14.85 -13.64 -3.15
CA ILE A 225 14.31 -12.98 -1.95
C ILE A 225 15.07 -13.47 -0.71
N VAL A 226 15.48 -12.52 0.11
CA VAL A 226 15.98 -12.77 1.46
C VAL A 226 14.98 -12.20 2.46
N ASN A 227 14.42 -13.06 3.29
CA ASN A 227 13.55 -12.67 4.38
C ASN A 227 14.39 -12.42 5.63
N PRO A 228 14.48 -11.17 6.14
CA PRO A 228 15.22 -10.91 7.36
C PRO A 228 14.52 -11.58 8.56
N PRO A 229 15.25 -11.93 9.64
CA PRO A 229 14.66 -12.54 10.83
C PRO A 229 13.58 -11.69 11.50
N THR A 230 13.66 -10.37 11.36
CA THR A 230 12.67 -9.42 11.87
C THR A 230 12.47 -8.28 10.90
N SER A 231 11.23 -7.78 10.80
CA SER A 231 10.88 -6.61 9.98
C SER A 231 9.63 -5.93 10.50
N ILE A 232 9.25 -4.80 9.89
CA ILE A 232 8.07 -4.04 10.31
C ILE A 232 6.78 -4.66 9.77
N LEU A 233 5.74 -4.69 10.61
CA LEU A 233 4.37 -4.98 10.17
C LEU A 233 3.80 -3.77 9.43
N ALA A 234 3.54 -3.92 8.15
CA ALA A 234 2.86 -2.92 7.35
C ALA A 234 1.36 -3.16 7.34
N THR A 235 0.58 -2.12 7.61
CA THR A 235 -0.88 -2.15 7.73
C THR A 235 -1.53 -1.10 6.82
N PRO A 236 -1.55 -1.32 5.49
CA PRO A 236 -2.10 -0.36 4.55
C PRO A 236 -3.61 -0.19 4.74
N PRO A 237 -4.10 1.01 5.08
CA PRO A 237 -5.51 1.25 5.28
C PRO A 237 -6.22 1.62 3.99
N VAL A 238 -7.54 1.48 4.01
CA VAL A 238 -8.43 1.94 2.94
C VAL A 238 -9.52 2.84 3.51
N ALA A 239 -9.98 3.82 2.75
CA ALA A 239 -11.05 4.71 3.18
C ALA A 239 -11.87 5.23 1.99
N VAL A 240 -13.16 5.50 2.21
CA VAL A 240 -13.98 6.30 1.32
C VAL A 240 -13.57 7.77 1.46
N VAL A 241 -13.49 8.49 0.36
CA VAL A 241 -13.32 9.95 0.35
C VAL A 241 -14.71 10.58 0.37
N ASP A 242 -15.29 10.68 1.56
CA ASP A 242 -16.71 10.98 1.77
C ASP A 242 -17.19 12.22 1.03
N ALA A 243 -16.40 13.30 1.05
CA ALA A 243 -16.77 14.56 0.38
C ALA A 243 -16.91 14.37 -1.14
N ASN A 244 -16.02 13.62 -1.77
CA ASN A 244 -16.05 13.36 -3.20
C ASN A 244 -17.14 12.35 -3.55
N ALA A 245 -17.19 11.22 -2.84
CA ALA A 245 -18.22 10.19 -3.04
C ALA A 245 -19.63 10.78 -2.95
N LYS A 246 -19.89 11.65 -1.95
CA LYS A 246 -21.16 12.37 -1.82
C LYS A 246 -21.45 13.29 -3.01
N ARG A 247 -20.46 14.03 -3.48
CA ARG A 247 -20.61 14.93 -4.64
C ARG A 247 -20.91 14.14 -5.93
N HIS A 248 -20.30 12.95 -6.09
CA HIS A 248 -20.50 12.09 -7.24
C HIS A 248 -21.74 11.19 -7.12
N GLY A 249 -22.34 11.08 -5.91
CA GLY A 249 -23.42 10.12 -5.64
C GLY A 249 -22.95 8.66 -5.65
N THR A 250 -21.69 8.41 -5.30
CA THR A 250 -21.02 7.11 -5.38
C THR A 250 -20.84 6.43 -4.02
N GLU A 251 -21.37 6.99 -2.92
CA GLU A 251 -21.13 6.53 -1.55
C GLU A 251 -21.42 5.02 -1.38
N ALA A 252 -22.56 4.56 -1.89
CA ALA A 252 -22.95 3.16 -1.77
C ALA A 252 -22.00 2.22 -2.54
N ALA A 253 -21.58 2.61 -3.74
CA ALA A 253 -20.66 1.83 -4.57
C ALA A 253 -19.23 1.84 -3.96
N ALA A 254 -18.76 2.99 -3.50
CA ALA A 254 -17.47 3.14 -2.84
C ALA A 254 -17.37 2.28 -1.56
N LYS A 255 -18.42 2.30 -0.74
CA LYS A 255 -18.51 1.44 0.46
C LYS A 255 -18.51 -0.03 0.08
N ALA A 256 -19.39 -0.47 -0.84
CA ALA A 256 -19.45 -1.86 -1.29
C ALA A 256 -18.11 -2.34 -1.88
N TYR A 257 -17.40 -1.46 -2.60
CA TYR A 257 -16.07 -1.75 -3.15
C TYR A 257 -15.04 -2.05 -2.06
N LEU A 258 -15.00 -1.25 -1.00
CA LEU A 258 -14.07 -1.49 0.09
C LEU A 258 -14.50 -2.66 0.99
N GLU A 259 -15.81 -2.90 1.19
CA GLU A 259 -16.32 -4.07 1.91
C GLU A 259 -15.99 -5.39 1.20
N TYR A 260 -15.95 -5.38 -0.14
CA TYR A 260 -15.58 -6.56 -0.93
C TYR A 260 -14.18 -7.09 -0.58
N LEU A 261 -13.24 -6.23 -0.17
CA LEU A 261 -11.90 -6.63 0.23
C LEU A 261 -11.89 -7.62 1.42
N TYR A 262 -12.94 -7.62 2.23
CA TYR A 262 -13.07 -8.48 3.41
C TYR A 262 -13.93 -9.74 3.14
N THR A 263 -14.41 -9.93 1.91
CA THR A 263 -15.06 -11.19 1.50
C THR A 263 -14.03 -12.30 1.30
N ASP A 264 -14.49 -13.56 1.25
CA ASP A 264 -13.59 -14.68 0.97
C ASP A 264 -12.92 -14.54 -0.40
N ASP A 265 -13.68 -14.15 -1.42
CA ASP A 265 -13.15 -13.94 -2.77
C ASP A 265 -12.12 -12.80 -2.81
N GLY A 266 -12.40 -11.66 -2.15
CA GLY A 266 -11.45 -10.55 -2.02
C GLY A 266 -10.17 -10.96 -1.31
N GLN A 267 -10.27 -11.69 -0.21
CA GLN A 267 -9.12 -12.15 0.57
C GLN A 267 -8.29 -13.21 -0.18
N GLU A 268 -8.92 -14.08 -0.97
CA GLU A 268 -8.21 -15.02 -1.85
C GLU A 268 -7.41 -14.29 -2.94
N ILE A 269 -7.97 -13.23 -3.53
CA ILE A 269 -7.26 -12.41 -4.52
C ILE A 269 -6.07 -11.69 -3.84
N ILE A 270 -6.27 -11.15 -2.64
CA ILE A 270 -5.23 -10.51 -1.83
C ILE A 270 -4.08 -11.49 -1.59
N ALA A 271 -4.37 -12.73 -1.14
CA ALA A 271 -3.34 -13.73 -0.89
C ALA A 271 -2.58 -14.13 -2.16
N LYS A 272 -3.28 -14.33 -3.29
CA LYS A 272 -2.68 -14.67 -4.59
C LYS A 272 -1.77 -13.58 -5.15
N ASN A 273 -1.94 -12.33 -4.69
CA ASN A 273 -1.06 -11.21 -5.01
C ASN A 273 0.01 -10.98 -3.93
N PHE A 274 0.25 -11.98 -3.07
CA PHE A 274 1.28 -11.98 -2.04
C PHE A 274 1.13 -10.88 -0.98
N TYR A 275 -0.09 -10.42 -0.73
CA TYR A 275 -0.44 -9.66 0.47
C TYR A 275 -1.01 -10.62 1.52
N ARG A 276 -0.61 -10.44 2.79
CA ARG A 276 -1.05 -11.28 3.90
C ARG A 276 -2.52 -10.98 4.23
N PRO A 277 -3.45 -11.90 3.94
CA PRO A 277 -4.87 -11.67 4.19
C PRO A 277 -5.15 -11.56 5.69
N VAL A 278 -6.20 -10.82 6.05
CA VAL A 278 -6.61 -10.66 7.46
C VAL A 278 -7.54 -11.76 7.93
N LYS A 279 -8.11 -12.57 7.02
CA LYS A 279 -8.89 -13.76 7.37
C LYS A 279 -7.95 -14.92 7.71
N PRO A 280 -7.97 -15.45 8.96
CA PRO A 280 -7.05 -16.49 9.38
C PRO A 280 -7.13 -17.78 8.53
N GLU A 281 -8.34 -18.16 8.11
CA GLU A 281 -8.57 -19.34 7.28
C GLU A 281 -7.98 -19.19 5.86
N VAL A 282 -7.99 -17.99 5.28
CA VAL A 282 -7.35 -17.70 4.00
C VAL A 282 -5.83 -17.69 4.18
N LEU A 283 -5.34 -17.02 5.21
CA LEU A 283 -3.90 -17.00 5.52
C LEU A 283 -3.34 -18.41 5.73
N ALA A 284 -4.10 -19.29 6.41
CA ALA A 284 -3.69 -20.66 6.64
C ALA A 284 -3.55 -21.47 5.33
N ARG A 285 -4.45 -21.27 4.36
CA ARG A 285 -4.36 -21.91 3.04
C ARG A 285 -3.14 -21.46 2.22
N HIS A 286 -2.72 -20.23 2.41
CA HIS A 286 -1.58 -19.61 1.71
C HIS A 286 -0.30 -19.54 2.55
N LYS A 287 -0.22 -20.30 3.67
CA LYS A 287 0.92 -20.24 4.60
C LYS A 287 2.29 -20.47 3.92
N ALA A 288 2.34 -21.29 2.88
CA ALA A 288 3.57 -21.55 2.15
C ALA A 288 4.13 -20.34 1.39
N ASP A 289 3.25 -19.35 1.09
CA ASP A 289 3.64 -18.14 0.38
C ASP A 289 4.20 -17.06 1.32
N PHE A 290 3.94 -17.19 2.63
CA PHE A 290 4.30 -16.20 3.65
C PHE A 290 5.28 -16.76 4.67
N PRO A 291 6.60 -16.49 4.50
CA PRO A 291 7.62 -16.93 5.44
C PRO A 291 7.38 -16.41 6.86
N ASP A 292 7.83 -17.17 7.86
CA ASP A 292 7.82 -16.73 9.25
C ASP A 292 8.91 -15.66 9.47
N VAL A 293 8.50 -14.40 9.42
CA VAL A 293 9.30 -13.23 9.80
C VAL A 293 8.74 -12.67 11.09
N LYS A 294 9.57 -12.41 12.08
CA LYS A 294 9.14 -11.74 13.32
C LYS A 294 8.78 -10.28 13.00
N LEU A 295 7.48 -10.01 12.89
CA LEU A 295 6.98 -8.67 12.57
C LEU A 295 6.78 -7.85 13.84
N PHE A 296 7.34 -6.64 13.88
CA PHE A 296 7.08 -5.67 14.93
C PHE A 296 6.18 -4.54 14.42
N PRO A 297 5.25 -4.03 15.26
CA PRO A 297 4.39 -2.92 14.88
C PRO A 297 5.18 -1.59 14.85
N MET A 298 4.65 -0.60 14.16
CA MET A 298 5.22 0.76 14.11
C MET A 298 5.43 1.35 15.52
N THR A 299 4.59 0.99 16.47
CA THR A 299 4.69 1.41 17.88
C THR A 299 5.94 0.91 18.60
N THR A 300 6.71 0.00 18.03
CA THR A 300 8.07 -0.35 18.50
C THR A 300 9.08 0.80 18.27
N VAL A 301 8.81 1.65 17.28
CA VAL A 301 9.76 2.68 16.81
C VAL A 301 9.35 4.08 17.25
N ALA A 302 8.05 4.34 17.37
CA ALA A 302 7.49 5.62 17.79
C ALA A 302 6.15 5.40 18.51
N LYS A 303 5.70 6.37 19.28
CA LYS A 303 4.44 6.28 20.04
C LYS A 303 3.23 6.07 19.11
N ASP A 304 3.17 6.81 18.04
CA ASP A 304 2.15 6.76 17.00
C ASP A 304 2.72 7.33 15.68
N TRP A 305 1.93 7.35 14.62
CA TRP A 305 2.37 7.86 13.33
C TRP A 305 2.68 9.37 13.33
N ASN A 306 2.00 10.19 14.13
CA ASN A 306 2.32 11.61 14.25
C ASN A 306 3.71 11.81 14.88
N ASP A 307 4.01 11.04 15.93
CA ASP A 307 5.32 11.00 16.56
C ASP A 307 6.41 10.52 15.59
N ALA A 308 6.15 9.44 14.83
CA ALA A 308 7.07 8.95 13.80
C ALA A 308 7.38 10.02 12.73
N PHE A 309 6.35 10.72 12.26
CA PHE A 309 6.54 11.81 11.29
C PHE A 309 7.31 13.00 11.87
N ALA A 310 6.94 13.43 13.08
CA ALA A 310 7.63 14.52 13.76
C ALA A 310 9.10 14.21 14.05
N LYS A 311 9.42 12.95 14.36
CA LYS A 311 10.76 12.49 14.67
C LYS A 311 11.61 12.26 13.43
N PHE A 312 11.07 11.57 12.42
CA PHE A 312 11.88 11.03 11.33
C PHE A 312 11.76 11.77 10.00
N PHE A 313 10.54 12.17 9.60
CA PHE A 313 10.24 12.54 8.21
C PHE A 313 9.86 14.00 7.98
N GLY A 314 9.57 14.77 9.05
CA GLY A 314 9.35 16.20 8.97
C GLY A 314 10.55 16.95 8.40
N GLU A 315 10.36 18.20 8.00
CA GLU A 315 11.43 19.07 7.51
C GLU A 315 12.50 19.26 8.60
N GLY A 316 13.77 19.09 8.24
CA GLY A 316 14.91 19.18 9.15
C GLY A 316 15.02 18.06 10.19
N LYS A 317 14.21 16.98 10.10
CA LYS A 317 14.23 15.87 11.05
C LYS A 317 15.28 14.82 10.69
N VAL A 318 15.23 13.66 11.38
CA VAL A 318 16.29 12.65 11.31
C VAL A 318 16.68 12.30 9.88
N PHE A 319 15.70 12.03 8.99
CA PHE A 319 16.03 11.67 7.61
C PHE A 319 16.81 12.78 6.88
N ASP A 320 16.41 14.04 7.02
CA ASP A 320 17.09 15.17 6.40
C ASP A 320 18.50 15.41 6.98
N SER A 321 18.75 14.99 8.20
CA SER A 321 20.07 15.13 8.84
C SER A 321 21.07 14.09 8.34
N ILE A 322 20.61 12.88 7.95
CA ILE A 322 21.48 11.75 7.56
C ILE A 322 21.66 11.61 6.06
N TYR A 323 20.71 12.07 5.26
CA TYR A 323 20.77 12.04 3.80
C TYR A 323 20.76 13.46 3.25
N LYS A 324 21.90 13.86 2.71
CA LYS A 324 22.06 15.12 1.96
C LYS A 324 22.42 14.72 0.52
N PRO A 325 21.55 15.04 -0.46
CA PRO A 325 21.80 14.74 -1.87
C PRO A 325 23.03 15.45 -2.43
#